data_a66d10692601bb8a82e869b16edff797
#
_entry.id   a66d10692601bb8a82e869b16edff797
#
_cell.length_a   1.000
_cell.length_b   1.000
_cell.length_c   1.000
_cell.angle_alpha   90.00
_cell.angle_beta   90.00
_cell.angle_gamma   90.00
#
_symmetry.space_group_name_H-M   'P 1'
#
loop_
_entity.id
_entity.type
_entity.pdbx_description
1 polymer ?
#
loop_
_entity_poly.entity_id
_entity_poly.type
_entity_poly.pdbx_seq_one_letter_code
_entity_poly.pdbx_strand_id
1 'polypeptide(L)'
;MTRLDLGPGAEALLAVPPGDPGPRPLLVFFHGAGGSAADGLQAVGDLATARGALVLAPTSAAATWDLIAGGLGRDVAVLDAALGAVFARCAVSRVALGGFSDGASYALSLGVANGDLADSVLAFSPGFVAAPGRFGRAHFWIGHGTDDRVLPVARCGRRVATQLRQDGYDVAWTEFDGGHVVTPDLVTGALDWWLGAPTPG
;
A
#
# COMPACT_ATOMS: atom_id res chain seq x y z
N MET A 1 -3.85 1.86 -18.15
CA MET A 1 -3.23 2.81 -17.21
C MET A 1 -3.67 4.22 -17.58
N THR A 2 -4.16 5.00 -16.62
CA THR A 2 -4.68 6.37 -16.82
C THR A 2 -4.10 7.29 -15.76
N ARG A 3 -3.61 8.46 -16.19
CA ARG A 3 -3.22 9.54 -15.26
C ARG A 3 -4.47 10.27 -14.78
N LEU A 4 -4.58 10.50 -13.47
CA LEU A 4 -5.68 11.27 -12.90
C LEU A 4 -5.35 12.77 -12.98
N ASP A 5 -6.34 13.57 -13.32
CA ASP A 5 -6.23 15.04 -13.25
C ASP A 5 -6.56 15.50 -11.82
N LEU A 6 -5.53 15.83 -11.07
CA LEU A 6 -5.60 16.23 -9.66
C LEU A 6 -5.17 17.69 -9.45
N GLY A 7 -4.98 18.42 -10.56
CA GLY A 7 -4.47 19.79 -10.52
C GLY A 7 -2.92 19.90 -10.49
N PRO A 8 -2.39 21.14 -10.45
CA PRO A 8 -0.96 21.39 -10.58
C PRO A 8 -0.13 20.75 -9.47
N GLY A 9 0.93 20.03 -9.86
CA GLY A 9 1.90 19.43 -8.93
C GLY A 9 1.40 18.25 -8.13
N ALA A 10 0.25 17.65 -8.49
CA ALA A 10 -0.26 16.40 -7.98
C ALA A 10 -0.28 15.35 -9.10
N GLU A 11 0.16 14.14 -8.80
CA GLU A 11 0.17 13.04 -9.74
C GLU A 11 -0.29 11.75 -9.08
N ALA A 12 -1.22 11.07 -9.76
CA ALA A 12 -1.55 9.69 -9.46
C ALA A 12 -1.88 8.94 -10.76
N LEU A 13 -1.53 7.68 -10.80
CA LEU A 13 -1.83 6.76 -11.89
C LEU A 13 -2.85 5.73 -11.44
N LEU A 14 -3.82 5.44 -12.30
CA LEU A 14 -4.82 4.39 -12.08
C LEU A 14 -4.64 3.28 -13.12
N ALA A 15 -4.42 2.07 -12.67
CA ALA A 15 -4.52 0.87 -13.48
C ALA A 15 -5.89 0.21 -13.25
N VAL A 16 -6.60 -0.03 -14.35
CA VAL A 16 -7.92 -0.66 -14.36
C VAL A 16 -7.79 -2.04 -15.00
N PRO A 17 -8.19 -3.11 -14.32
CA PRO A 17 -8.18 -4.45 -14.91
C PRO A 17 -9.15 -4.54 -16.09
N PRO A 18 -8.89 -5.42 -17.07
CA PRO A 18 -9.82 -5.67 -18.19
C PRO A 18 -11.13 -6.32 -17.68
N GLY A 19 -12.17 -6.31 -18.53
CA GLY A 19 -13.47 -6.94 -18.28
C GLY A 19 -14.56 -5.97 -17.80
N ASP A 20 -15.70 -6.51 -17.37
CA ASP A 20 -16.91 -5.76 -17.06
C ASP A 20 -16.71 -4.78 -15.87
N PRO A 21 -17.40 -3.62 -15.88
CA PRO A 21 -17.25 -2.57 -14.87
C PRO A 21 -18.04 -2.86 -13.58
N GLY A 22 -17.90 -4.06 -12.99
CA GLY A 22 -18.51 -4.40 -11.69
C GLY A 22 -17.72 -3.83 -10.50
N PRO A 23 -18.23 -4.00 -9.26
CA PRO A 23 -17.50 -3.63 -8.05
C PRO A 23 -16.17 -4.39 -7.94
N ARG A 24 -15.07 -3.69 -7.76
CA ARG A 24 -13.70 -4.24 -7.74
C ARG A 24 -12.95 -3.83 -6.48
N PRO A 25 -12.05 -4.67 -5.96
CA PRO A 25 -11.13 -4.25 -4.91
C PRO A 25 -10.17 -3.18 -5.44
N LEU A 26 -9.82 -2.22 -4.60
CA LEU A 26 -8.87 -1.14 -4.88
C LEU A 26 -7.64 -1.28 -4.00
N LEU A 27 -6.46 -1.41 -4.60
CA LEU A 27 -5.17 -1.28 -3.93
C LEU A 27 -4.64 0.13 -4.18
N VAL A 28 -4.43 0.89 -3.11
CA VAL A 28 -3.65 2.13 -3.16
C VAL A 28 -2.22 1.80 -2.81
N PHE A 29 -1.27 2.02 -3.71
CA PHE A 29 0.12 1.59 -3.51
C PHE A 29 1.11 2.76 -3.52
N PHE A 30 1.83 2.94 -2.40
CA PHE A 30 2.78 4.00 -2.16
C PHE A 30 4.21 3.55 -2.48
N HIS A 31 4.90 4.27 -3.36
CA HIS A 31 6.31 4.01 -3.73
C HIS A 31 7.29 4.26 -2.58
N GLY A 32 8.50 3.74 -2.68
CA GLY A 32 9.60 4.04 -1.76
C GLY A 32 10.17 5.44 -1.96
N ALA A 33 11.08 5.88 -1.08
CA ALA A 33 11.74 7.18 -1.16
C ALA A 33 12.37 7.43 -2.54
N GLY A 34 12.18 8.62 -3.09
CA GLY A 34 12.69 9.02 -4.40
C GLY A 34 11.99 8.38 -5.60
N GLY A 35 10.95 7.57 -5.37
CA GLY A 35 10.17 6.94 -6.43
C GLY A 35 9.02 7.82 -6.95
N SER A 36 8.14 7.20 -7.72
CA SER A 36 7.02 7.82 -8.41
C SER A 36 5.80 6.89 -8.48
N ALA A 37 4.66 7.40 -8.95
CA ALA A 37 3.49 6.60 -9.27
C ALA A 37 3.79 5.45 -10.25
N ALA A 38 4.69 5.68 -11.21
CA ALA A 38 5.09 4.66 -12.17
C ALA A 38 5.83 3.50 -11.50
N ASP A 39 6.73 3.78 -10.55
CA ASP A 39 7.44 2.75 -9.78
C ASP A 39 6.46 1.95 -8.91
N GLY A 40 5.46 2.61 -8.31
CA GLY A 40 4.40 1.93 -7.57
C GLY A 40 3.60 0.97 -8.44
N LEU A 41 3.19 1.39 -9.63
CA LEU A 41 2.49 0.52 -10.58
C LEU A 41 3.39 -0.61 -11.11
N GLN A 42 4.65 -0.33 -11.41
CA GLN A 42 5.59 -1.36 -11.84
C GLN A 42 5.76 -2.47 -10.79
N ALA A 43 5.74 -2.11 -9.52
CA ALA A 43 5.90 -3.07 -8.44
C ALA A 43 4.73 -4.06 -8.32
N VAL A 44 3.48 -3.61 -8.47
CA VAL A 44 2.30 -4.42 -8.14
C VAL A 44 1.22 -4.45 -9.22
N GLY A 45 1.26 -3.53 -10.19
CA GLY A 45 0.14 -3.23 -11.10
C GLY A 45 -0.33 -4.43 -11.91
N ASP A 46 0.57 -5.12 -12.60
CA ASP A 46 0.23 -6.26 -13.46
C ASP A 46 -0.34 -7.43 -12.66
N LEU A 47 0.27 -7.76 -11.52
CA LEU A 47 -0.17 -8.86 -10.66
C LEU A 47 -1.53 -8.59 -9.99
N ALA A 48 -1.77 -7.34 -9.58
CA ALA A 48 -3.04 -6.93 -8.98
C ALA A 48 -4.17 -6.85 -10.02
N THR A 49 -3.91 -6.24 -11.19
CA THR A 49 -4.92 -6.16 -12.25
C THR A 49 -5.26 -7.51 -12.84
N ALA A 50 -4.31 -8.44 -12.95
CA ALA A 50 -4.57 -9.83 -13.33
C ALA A 50 -5.51 -10.56 -12.36
N ARG A 51 -5.58 -10.10 -11.09
CA ARG A 51 -6.53 -10.59 -10.07
C ARG A 51 -7.81 -9.75 -9.97
N GLY A 52 -8.05 -8.86 -10.91
CA GLY A 52 -9.26 -8.03 -10.98
C GLY A 52 -9.26 -6.80 -10.07
N ALA A 53 -8.13 -6.47 -9.43
CA ALA A 53 -8.04 -5.30 -8.58
C ALA A 53 -7.71 -4.02 -9.39
N LEU A 54 -8.34 -2.91 -9.00
CA LEU A 54 -7.89 -1.56 -9.38
C LEU A 54 -6.59 -1.25 -8.62
N VAL A 55 -5.66 -0.54 -9.25
CA VAL A 55 -4.46 -0.05 -8.56
C VAL A 55 -4.33 1.45 -8.73
N LEU A 56 -4.36 2.17 -7.62
CA LEU A 56 -4.10 3.60 -7.56
C LEU A 56 -2.69 3.82 -6.99
N ALA A 57 -1.81 4.45 -7.75
CA ALA A 57 -0.47 4.79 -7.31
C ALA A 57 -0.29 6.32 -7.35
N PRO A 58 -0.27 7.01 -6.19
CA PRO A 58 0.08 8.42 -6.12
C PRO A 58 1.60 8.62 -6.11
N THR A 59 2.06 9.81 -6.53
CA THR A 59 3.44 10.28 -6.35
C THR A 59 3.48 11.20 -5.12
N SER A 60 4.48 11.01 -4.24
CA SER A 60 4.70 11.90 -3.09
C SER A 60 5.08 13.32 -3.56
N ALA A 61 4.66 14.33 -2.81
CA ALA A 61 4.93 15.74 -3.14
C ALA A 61 6.42 16.13 -3.00
N ALA A 62 7.21 15.31 -2.31
CA ALA A 62 8.64 15.49 -2.10
C ALA A 62 9.39 14.17 -2.36
N ALA A 63 10.66 14.10 -1.97
CA ALA A 63 11.45 12.88 -2.11
C ALA A 63 10.91 11.70 -1.27
N THR A 64 10.11 11.98 -0.25
CA THR A 64 9.40 10.98 0.57
C THR A 64 8.03 11.52 1.00
N TRP A 65 7.22 10.67 1.63
CA TRP A 65 5.87 10.98 2.08
C TRP A 65 5.90 11.96 3.27
N ASP A 66 4.94 12.87 3.32
CA ASP A 66 4.89 13.98 4.29
C ASP A 66 4.89 13.53 5.75
N LEU A 67 4.27 12.40 6.08
CA LEU A 67 4.31 11.81 7.42
C LEU A 67 5.75 11.52 7.89
N ILE A 68 6.62 11.09 6.98
CA ILE A 68 8.02 10.78 7.25
C ILE A 68 8.82 12.06 7.48
N ALA A 69 8.43 13.13 6.80
CA ALA A 69 9.01 14.46 6.96
C ALA A 69 8.51 15.22 8.20
N GLY A 70 7.58 14.65 8.97
CA GLY A 70 7.12 15.18 10.25
C GLY A 70 5.72 15.78 10.28
N GLY A 71 4.86 15.43 9.32
CA GLY A 71 3.47 15.90 9.33
C GLY A 71 2.58 15.22 8.30
N LEU A 72 1.29 15.36 8.45
CA LEU A 72 0.29 14.98 7.46
C LEU A 72 -0.24 16.25 6.80
N GLY A 73 -0.23 16.31 5.48
CA GLY A 73 -0.67 17.51 4.78
C GLY A 73 -0.90 17.29 3.29
N ARG A 74 0.09 17.60 2.47
CA ARG A 74 -0.07 17.64 1.02
C ARG A 74 -0.32 16.27 0.40
N ASP A 75 0.38 15.23 0.84
CA ASP A 75 0.22 13.88 0.30
C ASP A 75 -1.14 13.29 0.65
N VAL A 76 -1.65 13.58 1.87
CA VAL A 76 -3.01 13.20 2.27
C VAL A 76 -4.04 13.92 1.40
N ALA A 77 -3.87 15.21 1.11
CA ALA A 77 -4.79 15.95 0.26
C ALA A 77 -4.80 15.43 -1.20
N VAL A 78 -3.63 15.07 -1.74
CA VAL A 78 -3.52 14.42 -3.06
C VAL A 78 -4.20 13.05 -3.06
N LEU A 79 -3.97 12.25 -2.00
CA LEU A 79 -4.61 10.94 -1.85
C LEU A 79 -6.14 11.06 -1.78
N ASP A 80 -6.66 12.00 -1.00
CA ASP A 80 -8.10 12.23 -0.86
C ASP A 80 -8.73 12.61 -2.21
N ALA A 81 -8.12 13.56 -2.94
CA ALA A 81 -8.56 13.92 -4.28
C ALA A 81 -8.50 12.75 -5.27
N ALA A 82 -7.44 11.93 -5.21
CA ALA A 82 -7.28 10.76 -6.07
C ALA A 82 -8.33 9.68 -5.77
N LEU A 83 -8.58 9.39 -4.50
CA LEU A 83 -9.64 8.47 -4.07
C LEU A 83 -11.03 8.96 -4.51
N GLY A 84 -11.32 10.25 -4.33
CA GLY A 84 -12.57 10.86 -4.81
C GLY A 84 -12.75 10.70 -6.31
N ALA A 85 -11.68 10.89 -7.11
CA ALA A 85 -11.71 10.69 -8.56
C ALA A 85 -11.91 9.23 -8.96
N VAL A 86 -11.39 8.26 -8.19
CA VAL A 86 -11.62 6.82 -8.42
C VAL A 86 -13.05 6.45 -8.06
N PHE A 87 -13.55 6.82 -6.88
CA PHE A 87 -14.90 6.49 -6.43
C PHE A 87 -16.01 7.10 -7.31
N ALA A 88 -15.73 8.25 -7.93
CA ALA A 88 -16.65 8.85 -8.90
C ALA A 88 -16.76 8.09 -10.24
N ARG A 89 -15.77 7.23 -10.57
CA ARG A 89 -15.66 6.56 -11.88
C ARG A 89 -15.74 5.04 -11.80
N CYS A 90 -15.41 4.46 -10.66
CA CYS A 90 -15.30 3.01 -10.47
C CYS A 90 -16.13 2.59 -9.26
N ALA A 91 -16.89 1.51 -9.40
CA ALA A 91 -17.48 0.83 -8.26
C ALA A 91 -16.38 0.08 -7.51
N VAL A 92 -16.11 0.48 -6.26
CA VAL A 92 -15.11 -0.14 -5.39
C VAL A 92 -15.79 -1.00 -4.35
N SER A 93 -15.37 -2.27 -4.21
CA SER A 93 -15.94 -3.22 -3.26
C SER A 93 -15.26 -3.21 -1.90
N ARG A 94 -13.93 -2.94 -1.88
CA ARG A 94 -13.09 -2.85 -0.68
C ARG A 94 -11.81 -2.09 -1.00
N VAL A 95 -11.13 -1.59 0.00
CA VAL A 95 -9.89 -0.82 -0.17
C VAL A 95 -8.78 -1.46 0.66
N ALA A 96 -7.60 -1.66 0.03
CA ALA A 96 -6.37 -1.90 0.74
C ALA A 96 -5.38 -0.76 0.50
N LEU A 97 -4.58 -0.45 1.51
CA LEU A 97 -3.38 0.38 1.36
C LEU A 97 -2.17 -0.53 1.25
N GLY A 98 -1.21 -0.18 0.41
CA GLY A 98 0.03 -0.92 0.30
C GLY A 98 1.19 0.01 0.03
N GLY A 99 2.42 -0.49 0.17
CA GLY A 99 3.59 0.30 -0.17
C GLY A 99 4.89 -0.40 0.10
N PHE A 100 5.96 0.19 -0.41
CA PHE A 100 7.32 -0.28 -0.26
C PHE A 100 8.16 0.71 0.54
N SER A 101 9.00 0.23 1.47
CA SER A 101 9.96 1.06 2.21
C SER A 101 9.27 2.21 2.97
N ASP A 102 9.56 3.47 2.63
CA ASP A 102 8.87 4.65 3.15
C ASP A 102 7.37 4.61 2.86
N GLY A 103 6.98 4.19 1.65
CA GLY A 103 5.58 4.00 1.29
C GLY A 103 4.89 2.91 2.11
N ALA A 104 5.61 1.87 2.55
CA ALA A 104 5.07 0.86 3.46
C ALA A 104 4.84 1.44 4.87
N SER A 105 5.76 2.27 5.36
CA SER A 105 5.62 2.96 6.65
C SER A 105 4.44 3.95 6.61
N TYR A 106 4.25 4.62 5.47
CA TYR A 106 3.13 5.51 5.21
C TYR A 106 1.81 4.73 5.17
N ALA A 107 1.74 3.62 4.40
CA ALA A 107 0.56 2.76 4.32
C ALA A 107 0.14 2.21 5.68
N LEU A 108 1.09 1.71 6.48
CA LEU A 108 0.84 1.23 7.85
C LEU A 108 0.24 2.32 8.74
N SER A 109 0.81 3.52 8.69
CA SER A 109 0.38 4.65 9.53
C SER A 109 -1.01 5.13 9.14
N LEU A 110 -1.30 5.24 7.83
CA LEU A 110 -2.63 5.56 7.34
C LEU A 110 -3.65 4.46 7.63
N GLY A 111 -3.28 3.18 7.50
CA GLY A 111 -4.18 2.05 7.77
C GLY A 111 -4.58 1.96 9.24
N VAL A 112 -3.68 2.26 10.18
CA VAL A 112 -4.01 2.36 11.61
C VAL A 112 -4.96 3.53 11.87
N ALA A 113 -4.80 4.65 11.14
CA ALA A 113 -5.61 5.85 11.30
C ALA A 113 -6.93 5.83 10.50
N ASN A 114 -7.12 4.89 9.56
CA ASN A 114 -8.28 4.87 8.67
C ASN A 114 -8.77 3.44 8.39
N GLY A 115 -8.81 2.58 9.42
CA GLY A 115 -9.27 1.19 9.29
C GLY A 115 -10.76 1.04 8.95
N ASP A 116 -11.54 2.13 8.97
CA ASP A 116 -12.92 2.15 8.48
C ASP A 116 -12.99 2.34 6.96
N LEU A 117 -11.95 2.93 6.35
CA LEU A 117 -11.82 3.07 4.88
C LEU A 117 -11.08 1.88 4.29
N ALA A 118 -9.94 1.52 4.88
CA ALA A 118 -9.06 0.48 4.38
C ALA A 118 -9.12 -0.74 5.29
N ASP A 119 -9.68 -1.84 4.80
CA ASP A 119 -9.80 -3.08 5.56
C ASP A 119 -8.48 -3.85 5.70
N SER A 120 -7.51 -3.58 4.84
CA SER A 120 -6.24 -4.30 4.77
C SER A 120 -5.06 -3.38 4.45
N VAL A 121 -3.88 -3.75 4.93
CA VAL A 121 -2.62 -3.07 4.62
C VAL A 121 -1.56 -4.09 4.18
N LEU A 122 -0.94 -3.87 3.02
CA LEU A 122 0.11 -4.70 2.42
C LEU A 122 1.46 -3.97 2.49
N ALA A 123 2.27 -4.24 3.49
CA ALA A 123 3.52 -3.51 3.75
C ALA A 123 4.76 -4.32 3.34
N PHE A 124 5.54 -3.79 2.40
CA PHE A 124 6.77 -4.40 1.90
C PHE A 124 7.98 -3.66 2.47
N SER A 125 8.76 -4.33 3.32
CA SER A 125 9.94 -3.79 4.00
C SER A 125 9.71 -2.45 4.71
N PRO A 126 8.73 -2.35 5.65
CA PRO A 126 8.45 -1.11 6.37
C PRO A 126 9.54 -0.77 7.39
N GLY A 127 9.75 0.53 7.64
CA GLY A 127 10.65 1.03 8.69
C GLY A 127 9.98 1.21 10.05
N PHE A 128 8.75 1.74 10.05
CA PHE A 128 8.03 2.12 11.28
C PHE A 128 6.52 2.22 11.04
N VAL A 129 5.78 2.44 12.12
CA VAL A 129 4.39 2.90 12.11
C VAL A 129 4.25 4.11 13.04
N ALA A 130 3.65 5.20 12.56
CA ALA A 130 3.48 6.46 13.26
C ALA A 130 2.10 7.08 12.95
N ALA A 131 1.05 6.40 13.39
CA ALA A 131 -0.31 6.88 13.16
C ALA A 131 -0.67 8.01 14.14
N PRO A 132 -1.35 9.10 13.68
CA PRO A 132 -1.78 10.20 14.54
C PRO A 132 -2.94 9.81 15.46
N GLY A 133 -3.59 8.70 15.20
CA GLY A 133 -4.70 8.13 15.96
C GLY A 133 -5.00 6.71 15.52
N ARG A 134 -5.96 6.06 16.15
CA ARG A 134 -6.40 4.69 15.83
C ARG A 134 -7.89 4.71 15.57
N PHE A 135 -8.30 4.42 14.34
CA PHE A 135 -9.70 4.41 13.93
C PHE A 135 -9.98 3.17 13.07
N GLY A 136 -11.05 2.45 13.38
CA GLY A 136 -11.39 1.20 12.71
C GLY A 136 -10.39 0.07 13.03
N ARG A 137 -10.46 -1.02 12.28
CA ARG A 137 -9.58 -2.20 12.44
C ARG A 137 -9.20 -2.78 11.09
N ALA A 138 -8.09 -2.33 10.55
CA ALA A 138 -7.48 -2.96 9.39
C ALA A 138 -6.76 -4.27 9.78
N HIS A 139 -6.65 -5.19 8.81
CA HIS A 139 -5.77 -6.35 8.87
C HIS A 139 -4.44 -6.01 8.21
N PHE A 140 -3.34 -6.52 8.74
CA PHE A 140 -2.01 -6.18 8.23
C PHE A 140 -1.29 -7.40 7.68
N TRP A 141 -0.72 -7.28 6.50
CA TRP A 141 0.25 -8.20 5.94
C TRP A 141 1.58 -7.47 5.80
N ILE A 142 2.65 -8.06 6.33
CA ILE A 142 3.98 -7.47 6.31
C ILE A 142 4.97 -8.49 5.77
N GLY A 143 5.67 -8.13 4.69
CA GLY A 143 6.75 -8.90 4.10
C GLY A 143 8.09 -8.18 4.22
N HIS A 144 9.18 -8.89 4.58
CA HIS A 144 10.50 -8.27 4.77
C HIS A 144 11.64 -9.23 4.43
N GLY A 145 12.66 -8.72 3.74
CA GLY A 145 13.86 -9.49 3.42
C GLY A 145 14.77 -9.68 4.64
N THR A 146 15.29 -10.89 4.83
CA THR A 146 16.18 -11.23 5.96
C THR A 146 17.52 -10.50 5.88
N ASP A 147 18.00 -10.23 4.66
CA ASP A 147 19.26 -9.54 4.35
C ASP A 147 19.09 -8.06 4.02
N ASP A 148 17.96 -7.47 4.41
CA ASP A 148 17.71 -6.04 4.20
C ASP A 148 18.73 -5.19 4.97
N ARG A 149 19.61 -4.50 4.21
CA ARG A 149 20.65 -3.63 4.74
C ARG A 149 20.23 -2.16 4.82
N VAL A 150 19.13 -1.79 4.20
CA VAL A 150 18.57 -0.43 4.22
C VAL A 150 17.71 -0.26 5.47
N LEU A 151 16.74 -1.17 5.64
CA LEU A 151 15.87 -1.25 6.81
C LEU A 151 16.01 -2.63 7.47
N PRO A 152 17.00 -2.84 8.37
CA PRO A 152 17.27 -4.16 8.94
C PRO A 152 16.04 -4.79 9.58
N VAL A 153 15.67 -6.00 9.14
CA VAL A 153 14.42 -6.68 9.47
C VAL A 153 14.14 -6.72 10.99
N ALA A 154 15.18 -6.97 11.81
CA ALA A 154 15.02 -7.06 13.26
C ALA A 154 14.62 -5.73 13.92
N ARG A 155 15.15 -4.60 13.41
CA ARG A 155 14.87 -3.27 13.97
C ARG A 155 13.66 -2.60 13.35
N CYS A 156 13.22 -3.08 12.19
CA CYS A 156 12.15 -2.51 11.39
C CYS A 156 10.95 -3.45 11.35
N GLY A 157 10.81 -4.28 10.34
CA GLY A 157 9.62 -5.09 10.11
C GLY A 157 9.19 -5.96 11.28
N ARG A 158 10.11 -6.72 11.94
CA ARG A 158 9.77 -7.55 13.11
C ARG A 158 9.26 -6.70 14.28
N ARG A 159 9.90 -5.54 14.52
CA ARG A 159 9.48 -4.61 15.57
C ARG A 159 8.08 -4.05 15.27
N VAL A 160 7.83 -3.63 14.03
CA VAL A 160 6.53 -3.13 13.59
C VAL A 160 5.45 -4.18 13.75
N ALA A 161 5.68 -5.41 13.26
CA ALA A 161 4.73 -6.51 13.39
C ALA A 161 4.42 -6.84 14.86
N THR A 162 5.45 -6.83 15.73
CA THR A 162 5.29 -7.04 17.17
C THR A 162 4.45 -5.93 17.80
N GLN A 163 4.74 -4.67 17.48
CA GLN A 163 4.00 -3.51 17.99
C GLN A 163 2.52 -3.58 17.60
N LEU A 164 2.22 -3.82 16.32
CA LEU A 164 0.83 -3.92 15.84
C LEU A 164 0.06 -5.08 16.52
N ARG A 165 0.71 -6.24 16.73
CA ARG A 165 0.10 -7.35 17.47
C ARG A 165 -0.18 -7.00 18.94
N GLN A 166 0.76 -6.32 19.60
CA GLN A 166 0.56 -5.83 20.98
C GLN A 166 -0.57 -4.79 21.06
N ASP A 167 -0.76 -4.02 20.00
CA ASP A 167 -1.86 -3.07 19.85
C ASP A 167 -3.20 -3.75 19.50
N GLY A 168 -3.23 -5.08 19.37
CA GLY A 168 -4.42 -5.89 19.16
C GLY A 168 -4.83 -6.06 17.69
N TYR A 169 -3.96 -5.71 16.73
CA TYR A 169 -4.22 -5.93 15.31
C TYR A 169 -3.89 -7.35 14.87
N ASP A 170 -4.62 -7.83 13.86
CA ASP A 170 -4.29 -9.07 13.15
C ASP A 170 -3.14 -8.78 12.15
N VAL A 171 -2.03 -9.52 12.29
CA VAL A 171 -0.82 -9.31 11.49
C VAL A 171 -0.30 -10.63 10.94
N ALA A 172 -0.44 -10.81 9.63
CA ALA A 172 0.29 -11.81 8.86
C ALA A 172 1.73 -11.31 8.64
N TRP A 173 2.70 -12.19 8.89
CA TRP A 173 4.13 -11.88 8.77
C TRP A 173 4.83 -12.88 7.87
N THR A 174 5.59 -12.37 6.89
CA THR A 174 6.36 -13.18 5.94
C THR A 174 7.79 -12.65 5.87
N GLU A 175 8.78 -13.52 6.07
CA GLU A 175 10.18 -13.22 5.74
C GLU A 175 10.56 -13.98 4.46
N PHE A 176 11.42 -13.37 3.66
CA PHE A 176 12.00 -14.02 2.50
C PHE A 176 13.52 -13.85 2.48
N ASP A 177 14.20 -14.77 1.85
CA ASP A 177 15.65 -14.72 1.67
C ASP A 177 15.99 -13.69 0.58
N GLY A 178 16.34 -12.47 1.01
CA GLY A 178 16.61 -11.34 0.12
C GLY A 178 16.82 -10.02 0.84
N GLY A 179 17.17 -9.00 0.06
CA GLY A 179 17.46 -7.66 0.52
C GLY A 179 16.24 -6.73 0.54
N HIS A 180 16.50 -5.41 0.34
CA HIS A 180 15.49 -4.35 0.32
C HIS A 180 14.81 -4.26 -1.05
N VAL A 181 13.91 -5.19 -1.35
CA VAL A 181 13.27 -5.32 -2.67
C VAL A 181 11.82 -5.78 -2.54
N VAL A 182 11.03 -5.52 -3.59
CA VAL A 182 9.70 -6.11 -3.80
C VAL A 182 9.83 -7.15 -4.90
N THR A 183 9.59 -8.42 -4.59
CA THR A 183 9.65 -9.51 -5.56
C THR A 183 8.26 -9.90 -6.04
N PRO A 184 8.10 -10.43 -7.26
CA PRO A 184 6.80 -10.91 -7.75
C PRO A 184 6.15 -11.95 -6.85
N ASP A 185 6.92 -12.87 -6.26
CA ASP A 185 6.41 -13.90 -5.36
C ASP A 185 5.87 -13.30 -4.06
N LEU A 186 6.56 -12.27 -3.54
CA LEU A 186 6.13 -11.56 -2.35
C LEU A 186 4.82 -10.80 -2.59
N VAL A 187 4.71 -10.14 -3.76
CA VAL A 187 3.47 -9.45 -4.19
C VAL A 187 2.33 -10.46 -4.36
N THR A 188 2.61 -11.60 -5.00
CA THR A 188 1.64 -12.68 -5.16
C THR A 188 1.11 -13.14 -3.81
N GLY A 189 1.98 -13.44 -2.85
CA GLY A 189 1.56 -13.86 -1.50
C GLY A 189 0.73 -12.79 -0.77
N ALA A 190 1.08 -11.52 -0.89
CA ALA A 190 0.32 -10.42 -0.30
C ALA A 190 -1.08 -10.27 -0.93
N LEU A 191 -1.15 -10.35 -2.26
CA LEU A 191 -2.42 -10.26 -2.99
C LEU A 191 -3.33 -11.47 -2.71
N ASP A 192 -2.78 -12.68 -2.67
CA ASP A 192 -3.52 -13.90 -2.36
C ASP A 192 -4.05 -13.88 -0.91
N TRP A 193 -3.27 -13.34 0.02
CA TRP A 193 -3.74 -13.11 1.39
C TRP A 193 -4.90 -12.11 1.44
N TRP A 194 -4.82 -10.99 0.69
CA TRP A 194 -5.85 -9.96 0.69
C TRP A 194 -7.11 -10.36 -0.07
N LEU A 195 -6.96 -10.92 -1.27
CA LEU A 195 -8.08 -11.21 -2.19
C LEU A 195 -8.64 -12.63 -2.01
N GLY A 196 -7.95 -13.51 -1.28
CA GLY A 196 -8.10 -14.95 -1.32
C GLY A 196 -7.29 -15.57 -2.46
N ALA A 197 -6.79 -16.78 -2.26
CA ALA A 197 -6.10 -17.50 -3.33
C ALA A 197 -7.07 -17.73 -4.50
N PRO A 198 -6.62 -17.60 -5.77
CA PRO A 198 -7.45 -17.92 -6.91
C PRO A 198 -7.91 -19.37 -6.80
N THR A 199 -9.24 -19.62 -6.95
CA THR A 199 -9.77 -20.98 -6.98
C THR A 199 -9.19 -21.68 -8.20
N PRO A 200 -8.52 -22.83 -8.06
CA PRO A 200 -8.07 -23.57 -9.23
C PRO A 200 -9.28 -23.93 -10.08
N GLY A 201 -9.28 -23.45 -11.33
CA GLY A 201 -10.30 -23.77 -12.32
C GLY A 201 -10.15 -25.18 -12.88
#